data_f895dfa31ccd6be4c00d9ae373bbf29e
#
_entry.id   f895dfa31ccd6be4c00d9ae373bbf29e
#
_cell.length_a   1.000
_cell.length_b   1.000
_cell.length_c   1.000
_cell.angle_alpha   90.00
_cell.angle_beta   90.00
_cell.angle_gamma   90.00
#
_symmetry.space_group_name_H-M   'P 1'
#
loop_
_entity.id
_entity.type
_entity.pdbx_description
1 polymer ?
#
loop_
_entity_poly.entity_id
_entity_poly.type
_entity_poly.pdbx_seq_one_letter_code
_entity_poly.pdbx_strand_id
1 'polypeptide(L)'
;MATSVEPPSRRQQILRIASELFAERGFHGVSMNDIGAACGISGPALYKHFRGKDDLLTHALVDISQELLTTGQERVAASGTASERLDALVAWHIDFALGHPALIVLQEREWSSLDTEARASVRRLQLSYIDLWVDVVRALRDDLDRPTARAAVQATFGLLNSTPHSARIGAPRMRVLLARMARSALLG
;
A
#
# COMPACT_ATOMS: atom_id res chain seq x y z
N MET A 1 -24.13 5.54 -9.84
CA MET A 1 -23.49 6.85 -10.02
C MET A 1 -22.01 6.59 -10.23
N ALA A 2 -21.48 6.94 -11.39
CA ALA A 2 -20.05 6.81 -11.65
C ALA A 2 -19.31 7.87 -10.81
N THR A 3 -18.53 7.43 -9.84
CA THR A 3 -17.57 8.28 -9.13
C THR A 3 -16.55 8.77 -10.15
N SER A 4 -16.62 10.05 -10.51
CA SER A 4 -15.59 10.70 -11.31
C SER A 4 -14.29 10.68 -10.50
N VAL A 5 -13.37 9.80 -10.87
CA VAL A 5 -12.01 9.79 -10.30
C VAL A 5 -11.35 11.08 -10.78
N GLU A 6 -11.15 12.00 -9.86
CA GLU A 6 -10.41 13.24 -10.14
C GLU A 6 -8.99 12.89 -10.62
N PRO A 7 -8.47 13.56 -11.66
CA PRO A 7 -7.13 13.26 -12.15
C PRO A 7 -6.10 13.48 -11.03
N PRO A 8 -5.07 12.62 -10.91
CA PRO A 8 -4.08 12.72 -9.85
C PRO A 8 -3.39 14.08 -9.87
N SER A 9 -3.24 14.70 -8.71
CA SER A 9 -2.53 15.96 -8.56
C SER A 9 -1.08 15.85 -9.08
N ARG A 10 -0.47 16.99 -9.43
CA ARG A 10 0.92 17.00 -9.88
C ARG A 10 1.87 16.38 -8.86
N ARG A 11 1.61 16.61 -7.56
CA ARG A 11 2.37 16.02 -6.46
C ARG A 11 2.26 14.49 -6.45
N GLN A 12 1.08 13.94 -6.63
CA GLN A 12 0.85 12.48 -6.70
C GLN A 12 1.51 11.86 -7.94
N GLN A 13 1.47 12.53 -9.09
CA GLN A 13 2.18 12.08 -10.29
C GLN A 13 3.69 11.99 -10.06
N ILE A 14 4.29 13.01 -9.42
CA ILE A 14 5.73 13.00 -9.07
C ILE A 14 6.06 11.84 -8.12
N LEU A 15 5.27 11.65 -7.06
CA LEU A 15 5.47 10.55 -6.11
C LEU A 15 5.41 9.18 -6.78
N ARG A 16 4.44 8.97 -7.68
CA ARG A 16 4.32 7.72 -8.44
C ARG A 16 5.55 7.45 -9.30
N ILE A 17 5.97 8.42 -10.11
CA ILE A 17 7.13 8.30 -11.01
C ILE A 17 8.42 8.09 -10.19
N ALA A 18 8.62 8.83 -9.10
CA ALA A 18 9.76 8.64 -8.22
C ALA A 18 9.79 7.24 -7.61
N SER A 19 8.64 6.74 -7.15
CA SER A 19 8.52 5.39 -6.59
C SER A 19 8.87 4.30 -7.61
N GLU A 20 8.43 4.44 -8.86
CA GLU A 20 8.77 3.53 -9.96
C GLU A 20 10.29 3.53 -10.23
N LEU A 21 10.91 4.71 -10.30
CA LEU A 21 12.36 4.83 -10.50
C LEU A 21 13.17 4.24 -9.34
N PHE A 22 12.76 4.51 -8.10
CA PHE A 22 13.42 3.94 -6.92
C PHE A 22 13.28 2.42 -6.88
N ALA A 23 12.11 1.87 -7.20
CA ALA A 23 11.90 0.42 -7.24
C ALA A 23 12.73 -0.26 -8.32
N GLU A 24 12.91 0.38 -9.50
CA GLU A 24 13.65 -0.13 -10.63
C GLU A 24 15.17 -0.04 -10.42
N ARG A 25 15.67 1.11 -9.97
CA ARG A 25 17.11 1.46 -9.96
C ARG A 25 17.72 1.51 -8.56
N GLY A 26 16.91 1.32 -7.51
CA GLY A 26 17.28 1.52 -6.13
C GLY A 26 17.27 3.01 -5.73
N PHE A 27 17.03 3.30 -4.47
CA PHE A 27 16.95 4.67 -3.96
C PHE A 27 18.24 5.47 -4.21
N HIS A 28 19.40 4.86 -3.96
CA HIS A 28 20.71 5.51 -4.12
C HIS A 28 21.09 5.73 -5.59
N GLY A 29 20.58 4.90 -6.50
CA GLY A 29 20.86 4.97 -7.95
C GLY A 29 20.07 6.03 -8.72
N VAL A 30 19.16 6.77 -8.05
CA VAL A 30 18.30 7.79 -8.68
C VAL A 30 18.62 9.18 -8.11
N SER A 31 18.75 10.16 -8.97
CA SER A 31 18.92 11.58 -8.61
C SER A 31 17.61 12.38 -8.74
N MET A 32 17.56 13.56 -8.10
CA MET A 32 16.44 14.50 -8.30
C MET A 32 16.32 14.94 -9.77
N ASN A 33 17.43 15.01 -10.52
CA ASN A 33 17.41 15.34 -11.93
C ASN A 33 16.76 14.22 -12.76
N ASP A 34 17.03 12.95 -12.45
CA ASP A 34 16.39 11.81 -13.13
C ASP A 34 14.88 11.85 -12.93
N ILE A 35 14.44 12.13 -11.69
CA ILE A 35 13.02 12.25 -11.37
C ILE A 35 12.40 13.45 -12.12
N GLY A 36 13.06 14.59 -12.10
CA GLY A 36 12.61 15.78 -12.84
C GLY A 36 12.45 15.51 -14.33
N ALA A 37 13.46 14.87 -14.95
CA ALA A 37 13.42 14.49 -16.37
C ALA A 37 12.27 13.54 -16.67
N ALA A 38 12.07 12.48 -15.84
CA ALA A 38 10.98 11.55 -16.00
C ALA A 38 9.59 12.18 -15.81
N CYS A 39 9.50 13.20 -14.95
CA CYS A 39 8.28 13.98 -14.76
C CYS A 39 8.05 15.07 -15.83
N GLY A 40 9.01 15.32 -16.72
CA GLY A 40 8.95 16.43 -17.68
C GLY A 40 8.98 17.81 -17.04
N ILE A 41 9.70 17.96 -15.91
CA ILE A 41 9.89 19.24 -15.19
C ILE A 41 11.36 19.51 -14.90
N SER A 42 11.72 20.78 -14.75
CA SER A 42 13.08 21.15 -14.33
C SER A 42 13.37 20.79 -12.88
N GLY A 43 14.64 20.55 -12.55
CA GLY A 43 15.08 20.33 -11.17
C GLY A 43 14.56 21.38 -10.17
N PRO A 44 14.71 22.70 -10.45
CA PRO A 44 14.14 23.74 -9.59
C PRO A 44 12.63 23.66 -9.40
N ALA A 45 11.87 23.19 -10.40
CA ALA A 45 10.43 23.00 -10.28
C ALA A 45 10.09 21.82 -9.36
N LEU A 46 10.89 20.75 -9.39
CA LEU A 46 10.74 19.60 -8.49
C LEU A 46 10.96 19.99 -7.03
N TYR A 47 11.97 20.84 -6.76
CA TYR A 47 12.27 21.35 -5.42
C TYR A 47 11.18 22.26 -4.82
N LYS A 48 10.23 22.76 -5.64
CA LYS A 48 9.02 23.43 -5.12
C LYS A 48 8.04 22.46 -4.46
N HIS A 49 8.10 21.19 -4.81
CA HIS A 49 7.20 20.16 -4.30
C HIS A 49 7.83 19.32 -3.20
N PHE A 50 9.13 19.03 -3.28
CA PHE A 50 9.85 18.14 -2.38
C PHE A 50 11.27 18.65 -2.10
N ARG A 51 11.71 18.58 -0.85
CA ARG A 51 13.04 19.05 -0.41
C ARG A 51 14.20 18.21 -0.93
N GLY A 52 13.94 16.94 -1.31
CA GLY A 52 14.95 16.01 -1.79
C GLY A 52 14.39 14.59 -1.94
N LYS A 53 15.28 13.64 -2.21
CA LYS A 53 14.92 12.22 -2.38
C LYS A 53 14.33 11.61 -1.10
N ASP A 54 14.91 11.92 0.05
CA ASP A 54 14.45 11.41 1.34
C ASP A 54 13.02 11.88 1.65
N ASP A 55 12.71 13.13 1.30
CA ASP A 55 11.38 13.71 1.43
C ASP A 55 10.37 13.01 0.50
N LEU A 56 10.80 12.72 -0.75
CA LEU A 56 9.99 11.94 -1.69
C LEU A 56 9.70 10.52 -1.19
N LEU A 57 10.72 9.81 -0.71
CA LEU A 57 10.58 8.46 -0.18
C LEU A 57 9.66 8.45 1.06
N THR A 58 9.87 9.40 1.97
CA THR A 58 9.04 9.56 3.17
C THR A 58 7.58 9.76 2.78
N HIS A 59 7.29 10.73 1.91
CA HIS A 59 5.93 10.99 1.47
C HIS A 59 5.32 9.80 0.71
N ALA A 60 6.07 9.12 -0.13
CA ALA A 60 5.57 7.96 -0.85
C ALA A 60 5.07 6.87 0.10
N LEU A 61 5.83 6.56 1.16
CA LEU A 61 5.50 5.50 2.11
C LEU A 61 4.49 5.94 3.18
N VAL A 62 4.55 7.18 3.65
CA VAL A 62 3.58 7.70 4.62
C VAL A 62 2.22 7.90 3.98
N ASP A 63 2.16 8.57 2.80
CA ASP A 63 0.90 8.88 2.14
C ASP A 63 0.14 7.59 1.77
N ILE A 64 0.83 6.57 1.23
CA ILE A 64 0.17 5.30 0.90
C ILE A 64 -0.26 4.51 2.14
N SER A 65 0.52 4.56 3.22
CA SER A 65 0.13 3.91 4.48
C SER A 65 -1.10 4.56 5.11
N GLN A 66 -1.20 5.90 5.02
CA GLN A 66 -2.37 6.64 5.44
C GLN A 66 -3.59 6.32 4.57
N GLU A 67 -3.42 6.28 3.25
CA GLU A 67 -4.49 5.94 2.30
C GLU A 67 -5.04 4.53 2.55
N LEU A 68 -4.14 3.54 2.74
CA LEU A 68 -4.54 2.17 3.07
C LEU A 68 -5.42 2.12 4.31
N LEU A 69 -5.02 2.81 5.38
CA LEU A 69 -5.76 2.86 6.62
C LEU A 69 -7.11 3.59 6.46
N THR A 70 -7.10 4.80 5.92
CA THR A 70 -8.29 5.66 5.84
C THR A 70 -9.36 5.01 4.96
N THR A 71 -8.99 4.59 3.74
CA THR A 71 -9.94 3.93 2.83
C THR A 71 -10.39 2.58 3.39
N GLY A 72 -9.51 1.84 4.06
CA GLY A 72 -9.90 0.61 4.75
C GLY A 72 -10.96 0.84 5.81
N GLN A 73 -10.80 1.87 6.65
CA GLN A 73 -11.77 2.26 7.67
C GLN A 73 -13.10 2.68 7.06
N GLU A 74 -13.09 3.49 6.00
CA GLU A 74 -14.29 3.93 5.28
C GLU A 74 -15.06 2.75 4.69
N ARG A 75 -14.35 1.79 4.07
CA ARG A 75 -14.98 0.59 3.49
C ARG A 75 -15.59 -0.32 4.55
N VAL A 76 -14.91 -0.50 5.69
CA VAL A 76 -15.44 -1.24 6.84
C VAL A 76 -16.68 -0.57 7.40
N ALA A 77 -16.67 0.76 7.55
CA ALA A 77 -17.80 1.51 8.05
C ALA A 77 -19.02 1.47 7.11
N ALA A 78 -18.80 1.40 5.80
CA ALA A 78 -19.85 1.30 4.79
C ALA A 78 -20.42 -0.12 4.64
N SER A 79 -19.80 -1.14 5.23
CA SER A 79 -20.21 -2.55 5.13
C SER A 79 -21.07 -2.97 6.31
N GLY A 80 -22.11 -3.79 6.08
CA GLY A 80 -23.05 -4.22 7.13
C GLY A 80 -22.50 -5.33 8.00
N THR A 81 -22.15 -6.47 7.38
CA THR A 81 -21.75 -7.69 8.09
C THR A 81 -20.23 -7.82 8.19
N ALA A 82 -19.74 -8.63 9.14
CA ALA A 82 -18.30 -8.89 9.26
C ALA A 82 -17.72 -9.55 7.99
N SER A 83 -18.49 -10.39 7.29
CA SER A 83 -18.07 -10.99 6.01
C SER A 83 -17.91 -9.93 4.91
N GLU A 84 -18.86 -9.01 4.78
CA GLU A 84 -18.77 -7.90 3.82
C GLU A 84 -17.61 -6.97 4.14
N ARG A 85 -17.33 -6.70 5.42
CA ARG A 85 -16.16 -5.93 5.87
C ARG A 85 -14.85 -6.59 5.47
N LEU A 86 -14.73 -7.91 5.65
CA LEU A 86 -13.55 -8.65 5.21
C LEU A 86 -13.39 -8.60 3.70
N ASP A 87 -14.47 -8.81 2.93
CA ASP A 87 -14.44 -8.72 1.46
C ASP A 87 -14.02 -7.34 0.97
N ALA A 88 -14.50 -6.29 1.61
CA ALA A 88 -14.16 -4.92 1.29
C ALA A 88 -12.68 -4.61 1.57
N LEU A 89 -12.13 -5.11 2.69
CA LEU A 89 -10.71 -4.97 3.01
C LEU A 89 -9.82 -5.77 2.05
N VAL A 90 -10.19 -7.01 1.74
CA VAL A 90 -9.46 -7.86 0.78
C VAL A 90 -9.44 -7.21 -0.60
N ALA A 91 -10.59 -6.74 -1.09
CA ALA A 91 -10.69 -6.08 -2.38
C ALA A 91 -9.82 -4.81 -2.42
N TRP A 92 -9.86 -3.99 -1.37
CA TRP A 92 -9.07 -2.77 -1.27
C TRP A 92 -7.56 -3.05 -1.26
N HIS A 93 -7.11 -4.00 -0.46
CA HIS A 93 -5.69 -4.34 -0.40
C HIS A 93 -5.18 -4.93 -1.74
N ILE A 94 -6.02 -5.71 -2.44
CA ILE A 94 -5.70 -6.20 -3.79
C ILE A 94 -5.61 -5.06 -4.80
N ASP A 95 -6.51 -4.07 -4.73
CA ASP A 95 -6.46 -2.87 -5.57
C ASP A 95 -5.13 -2.13 -5.39
N PHE A 96 -4.72 -1.93 -4.12
CA PHE A 96 -3.41 -1.38 -3.79
C PHE A 96 -2.26 -2.24 -4.35
N ALA A 97 -2.25 -3.54 -4.05
CA ALA A 97 -1.14 -4.41 -4.39
C ALA A 97 -0.92 -4.56 -5.91
N LEU A 98 -2.00 -4.53 -6.70
CA LEU A 98 -1.93 -4.58 -8.16
C LEU A 98 -1.67 -3.19 -8.78
N GLY A 99 -2.14 -2.12 -8.14
CA GLY A 99 -1.98 -0.76 -8.63
C GLY A 99 -0.64 -0.11 -8.29
N HIS A 100 0.00 -0.55 -7.19
CA HIS A 100 1.18 0.09 -6.63
C HIS A 100 2.33 -0.88 -6.30
N PRO A 101 2.73 -1.79 -7.23
CA PRO A 101 3.78 -2.78 -6.96
C PRO A 101 5.13 -2.13 -6.60
N ALA A 102 5.44 -0.96 -7.13
CA ALA A 102 6.64 -0.21 -6.81
C ALA A 102 6.71 0.18 -5.33
N LEU A 103 5.59 0.57 -4.71
CA LEU A 103 5.54 0.95 -3.29
C LEU A 103 5.76 -0.25 -2.36
N ILE A 104 5.31 -1.45 -2.76
CA ILE A 104 5.60 -2.70 -2.03
C ILE A 104 7.11 -2.95 -2.03
N VAL A 105 7.74 -2.89 -3.21
CA VAL A 105 9.20 -3.07 -3.36
C VAL A 105 9.97 -2.04 -2.54
N LEU A 106 9.55 -0.77 -2.56
CA LEU A 106 10.18 0.29 -1.78
C LEU A 106 10.07 0.04 -0.28
N GLN A 107 8.90 -0.35 0.19
CA GLN A 107 8.70 -0.65 1.61
C GLN A 107 9.60 -1.79 2.10
N GLU A 108 9.83 -2.80 1.26
CA GLU A 108 10.70 -3.94 1.59
C GLU A 108 12.18 -3.56 1.58
N ARG A 109 12.63 -2.79 0.58
CA ARG A 109 14.05 -2.53 0.33
C ARG A 109 14.59 -1.29 1.02
N GLU A 110 13.79 -0.24 1.09
CA GLU A 110 14.26 1.09 1.46
C GLU A 110 13.85 1.51 2.88
N TRP A 111 13.38 0.56 3.69
CA TRP A 111 13.01 0.83 5.08
C TRP A 111 14.12 1.50 5.91
N SER A 112 15.38 1.09 5.69
CA SER A 112 16.55 1.65 6.37
C SER A 112 16.91 3.06 5.90
N SER A 113 16.50 3.47 4.71
CA SER A 113 16.73 4.79 4.13
C SER A 113 15.78 5.86 4.70
N LEU A 114 14.71 5.48 5.38
CA LEU A 114 13.83 6.42 6.09
C LEU A 114 14.50 6.93 7.37
N ASP A 115 14.26 8.18 7.73
CA ASP A 115 14.61 8.70 9.05
C ASP A 115 13.75 8.08 10.17
N THR A 116 14.12 8.37 11.41
CA THR A 116 13.47 7.78 12.59
C THR A 116 11.98 8.19 12.71
N GLU A 117 11.66 9.44 12.37
CA GLU A 117 10.30 9.98 12.48
C GLU A 117 9.40 9.38 11.39
N ALA A 118 9.88 9.32 10.15
CA ALA A 118 9.19 8.69 9.03
C ALA A 118 8.92 7.19 9.31
N ARG A 119 9.93 6.45 9.79
CA ARG A 119 9.77 5.05 10.19
C ARG A 119 8.71 4.86 11.27
N ALA A 120 8.72 5.72 12.30
CA ALA A 120 7.73 5.67 13.37
C ALA A 120 6.31 5.95 12.85
N SER A 121 6.18 6.90 11.93
CA SER A 121 4.90 7.26 11.31
C SER A 121 4.35 6.13 10.44
N VAL A 122 5.15 5.59 9.52
CA VAL A 122 4.75 4.45 8.68
C VAL A 122 4.37 3.25 9.55
N ARG A 123 5.20 2.91 10.54
CA ARG A 123 4.95 1.77 11.44
C ARG A 123 3.63 1.93 12.20
N ARG A 124 3.34 3.12 12.72
CA ARG A 124 2.07 3.39 13.43
C ARG A 124 0.87 3.18 12.51
N LEU A 125 0.90 3.70 11.29
CA LEU A 125 -0.17 3.56 10.31
C LEU A 125 -0.38 2.10 9.90
N GLN A 126 0.69 1.37 9.67
CA GLN A 126 0.65 -0.05 9.34
C GLN A 126 0.07 -0.90 10.48
N LEU A 127 0.49 -0.64 11.72
CA LEU A 127 -0.07 -1.34 12.88
C LEU A 127 -1.56 -1.06 13.04
N SER A 128 -2.00 0.17 12.85
CA SER A 128 -3.42 0.52 12.87
C SER A 128 -4.22 -0.18 11.76
N TYR A 129 -3.63 -0.31 10.56
CA TYR A 129 -4.27 -1.03 9.46
C TYR A 129 -4.34 -2.53 9.72
N ILE A 130 -3.30 -3.13 10.29
CA ILE A 130 -3.31 -4.53 10.75
C ILE A 130 -4.40 -4.73 11.82
N ASP A 131 -4.49 -3.84 12.80
CA ASP A 131 -5.49 -3.93 13.87
C ASP A 131 -6.93 -3.86 13.33
N LEU A 132 -7.18 -3.02 12.34
CA LEU A 132 -8.48 -2.97 11.64
C LEU A 132 -8.86 -4.35 11.05
N TRP A 133 -7.92 -5.02 10.38
CA TRP A 133 -8.14 -6.37 9.85
C TRP A 133 -8.34 -7.41 10.94
N VAL A 134 -7.53 -7.35 12.00
CA VAL A 134 -7.62 -8.28 13.14
C VAL A 134 -8.99 -8.21 13.79
N ASP A 135 -9.54 -7.03 13.97
CA ASP A 135 -10.85 -6.85 14.57
C ASP A 135 -11.97 -7.45 13.69
N VAL A 136 -11.88 -7.27 12.35
CA VAL A 136 -12.83 -7.89 11.40
C VAL A 136 -12.71 -9.42 11.37
N VAL A 137 -11.47 -9.95 11.34
CA VAL A 137 -11.23 -11.40 11.33
C VAL A 137 -11.75 -12.04 12.62
N ARG A 138 -11.50 -11.44 13.77
CA ARG A 138 -12.00 -11.96 15.06
C ARG A 138 -13.52 -11.90 15.22
N ALA A 139 -14.18 -11.00 14.51
CA ALA A 139 -15.65 -11.00 14.45
C ALA A 139 -16.23 -12.17 13.63
N LEU A 140 -15.39 -12.84 12.82
CA LEU A 140 -15.75 -14.03 12.02
C LEU A 140 -15.19 -15.33 12.60
N ARG A 141 -14.13 -15.24 13.43
CA ARG A 141 -13.35 -16.35 13.99
C ARG A 141 -13.15 -16.09 15.47
N ASP A 142 -14.16 -16.38 16.26
CA ASP A 142 -14.13 -16.23 17.74
C ASP A 142 -13.21 -17.26 18.43
N ASP A 143 -12.86 -18.32 17.71
CA ASP A 143 -11.87 -19.33 18.11
C ASP A 143 -10.42 -18.80 18.08
N LEU A 144 -10.14 -17.70 17.38
CA LEU A 144 -8.79 -17.13 17.30
C LEU A 144 -8.55 -16.08 18.40
N ASP A 145 -7.49 -16.23 19.15
CA ASP A 145 -6.99 -15.16 20.01
C ASP A 145 -6.38 -14.01 19.16
N ARG A 146 -6.20 -12.84 19.76
CA ARG A 146 -5.71 -11.66 19.04
C ARG A 146 -4.29 -11.84 18.46
N PRO A 147 -3.32 -12.47 19.15
CA PRO A 147 -2.01 -12.76 18.58
C PRO A 147 -2.07 -13.67 17.35
N THR A 148 -2.84 -14.74 17.39
CA THR A 148 -3.02 -15.68 16.27
C THR A 148 -3.71 -15.02 15.08
N ALA A 149 -4.78 -14.26 15.31
CA ALA A 149 -5.44 -13.49 14.27
C ALA A 149 -4.49 -12.45 13.63
N ARG A 150 -3.64 -11.79 14.42
CA ARG A 150 -2.61 -10.86 13.91
C ARG A 150 -1.60 -11.57 13.03
N ALA A 151 -1.12 -12.75 13.42
CA ALA A 151 -0.19 -13.55 12.63
C ALA A 151 -0.83 -13.98 11.29
N ALA A 152 -2.09 -14.41 11.30
CA ALA A 152 -2.84 -14.78 10.10
C ALA A 152 -3.02 -13.58 9.15
N VAL A 153 -3.37 -12.41 9.67
CA VAL A 153 -3.48 -11.17 8.89
C VAL A 153 -2.14 -10.79 8.26
N GLN A 154 -1.04 -10.82 9.02
CA GLN A 154 0.29 -10.49 8.49
C GLN A 154 0.76 -11.49 7.42
N ALA A 155 0.50 -12.79 7.60
CA ALA A 155 0.78 -13.80 6.58
C ALA A 155 -0.04 -13.56 5.30
N THR A 156 -1.32 -13.17 5.46
CA THR A 156 -2.18 -12.80 4.33
C THR A 156 -1.66 -11.55 3.62
N PHE A 157 -1.13 -10.56 4.33
CA PHE A 157 -0.49 -9.40 3.69
C PHE A 157 0.75 -9.82 2.89
N GLY A 158 1.58 -10.74 3.38
CA GLY A 158 2.69 -11.31 2.60
C GLY A 158 2.21 -11.96 1.30
N LEU A 159 1.10 -12.71 1.36
CA LEU A 159 0.46 -13.29 0.18
C LEU A 159 -0.02 -12.21 -0.79
N LEU A 160 -0.77 -11.21 -0.31
CA LEU A 160 -1.33 -10.14 -1.15
C LEU A 160 -0.22 -9.24 -1.73
N ASN A 161 0.83 -8.95 -0.97
CA ASN A 161 1.97 -8.14 -1.39
C ASN A 161 2.98 -8.90 -2.27
N SER A 162 2.74 -10.17 -2.60
CA SER A 162 3.58 -10.92 -3.54
C SER A 162 3.46 -10.44 -5.00
N THR A 163 2.53 -9.54 -5.31
CA THR A 163 2.19 -9.10 -6.67
C THR A 163 3.37 -8.60 -7.51
N PRO A 164 4.40 -7.88 -6.99
CA PRO A 164 5.56 -7.49 -7.80
C PRO A 164 6.28 -8.69 -8.44
N HIS A 165 6.15 -9.87 -7.82
CA HIS A 165 6.83 -11.09 -8.23
C HIS A 165 5.90 -12.12 -8.88
N SER A 166 4.61 -12.13 -8.53
CA SER A 166 3.65 -13.19 -8.87
C SER A 166 2.58 -12.79 -9.89
N ALA A 167 2.33 -11.49 -10.14
CA ALA A 167 1.22 -11.02 -10.97
C ALA A 167 1.46 -11.21 -12.47
N ARG A 168 1.49 -12.46 -12.95
CA ARG A 168 1.81 -12.83 -14.34
C ARG A 168 0.62 -13.27 -15.21
N ILE A 169 -0.60 -13.29 -14.66
CA ILE A 169 -1.81 -13.79 -15.33
C ILE A 169 -2.82 -12.69 -15.69
N GLY A 170 -2.41 -11.43 -15.63
CA GLY A 170 -3.26 -10.26 -15.84
C GLY A 170 -4.10 -9.89 -14.60
N ALA A 171 -4.30 -8.60 -14.40
CA ALA A 171 -4.91 -8.05 -13.19
C ALA A 171 -6.30 -8.63 -12.84
N PRO A 172 -7.24 -8.82 -13.79
CA PRO A 172 -8.56 -9.37 -13.46
C PRO A 172 -8.50 -10.80 -12.89
N ARG A 173 -7.68 -11.66 -13.50
CA ARG A 173 -7.51 -13.04 -13.03
C ARG A 173 -6.74 -13.11 -11.72
N MET A 174 -5.73 -12.24 -11.55
CA MET A 174 -4.94 -12.14 -10.34
C MET A 174 -5.80 -11.69 -9.16
N ARG A 175 -6.70 -10.73 -9.38
CA ARG A 175 -7.67 -10.25 -8.38
C ARG A 175 -8.52 -11.39 -7.84
N VAL A 176 -9.14 -12.18 -8.71
CA VAL A 176 -9.99 -13.31 -8.31
C VAL A 176 -9.19 -14.36 -7.53
N LEU A 177 -7.97 -14.67 -7.99
CA LEU A 177 -7.10 -15.63 -7.33
C LEU A 177 -6.71 -15.17 -5.91
N LEU A 178 -6.22 -13.95 -5.79
CA LEU A 178 -5.78 -13.38 -4.50
C LEU A 178 -6.93 -13.26 -3.51
N ALA A 179 -8.13 -12.83 -3.96
CA ALA A 179 -9.29 -12.73 -3.10
C ALA A 179 -9.69 -14.10 -2.52
N ARG A 180 -9.73 -15.13 -3.36
CA ARG A 180 -10.00 -16.49 -2.90
C ARG A 180 -8.96 -17.00 -1.90
N MET A 181 -7.66 -16.83 -2.22
CA MET A 181 -6.57 -17.28 -1.36
C MET A 181 -6.58 -16.56 -0.02
N ALA A 182 -6.77 -15.23 0.00
CA ALA A 182 -6.84 -14.44 1.23
C ALA A 182 -8.00 -14.88 2.13
N ARG A 183 -9.19 -15.10 1.55
CA ARG A 183 -10.33 -15.59 2.32
C ARG A 183 -10.06 -16.97 2.91
N SER A 184 -9.55 -17.92 2.12
CA SER A 184 -9.21 -19.24 2.60
C SER A 184 -8.13 -19.21 3.69
N ALA A 185 -7.15 -18.32 3.59
CA ALA A 185 -6.09 -18.19 4.60
C ALA A 185 -6.62 -17.64 5.94
N LEU A 186 -7.65 -16.80 5.92
CA LEU A 186 -8.18 -16.15 7.13
C LEU A 186 -9.36 -16.92 7.76
N LEU A 187 -10.13 -17.65 6.96
CA LEU A 187 -11.36 -18.29 7.41
C LEU A 187 -11.26 -19.82 7.50
N GLY A 188 -10.24 -20.45 6.91
CA GLY A 188 -10.03 -21.89 6.85
C GLY A 188 -10.71 -22.52 5.65
#